data_15e83418c2a9f75feedb25098967aa07
#
_entry.id   15e83418c2a9f75feedb25098967aa07
#
_cell.length_a   1.000
_cell.length_b   1.000
_cell.length_c   1.000
_cell.angle_alpha   90.00
_cell.angle_beta   90.00
_cell.angle_gamma   90.00
#
_symmetry.space_group_name_H-M   'P 1'
#
loop_
_entity.id
_entity.type
_entity.pdbx_description
1 polymer ?
#
loop_
_entity_poly.entity_id
_entity_poly.type
_entity_poly.pdbx_seq_one_letter_code
_entity_poly.pdbx_strand_id
1 'polypeptide(L)'
;MRVVDCVGALIRDEQHRVYVQRRTAERRLFPGIWDIVGGHLEPGETPEQALVREVEEETGWKVRDIVWSVADWEWEYEGRVRRELDYLITVDGDLSRPRLEAGKHDASAWVGPDDLELLMVNRTDGDLRLRDLVAHAVRTRFTDRLRLEPITGPNGVLPGQVADLVSVYADPWVATWYDAAAWTPDDVARQAAGYQAGWERDSVSKWIAYEGGALAGRGGLSRVSAESPVAAAITDLVGAEWAVDRLELGWALVESARGRGLAGEIGRAGLDFAFNTLGARAVIALTERVNTASQAVMQRIGMTYAGEITAEGWAEGMKEIRPDAPFAVYITGPQA
;
A
#
# COMPACT_ATOMS: atom_id res chain seq x y z
N MET A 1 -8.40 25.54 -11.53
CA MET A 1 -8.79 24.58 -10.49
C MET A 1 -9.86 25.22 -9.63
N ARG A 2 -10.89 24.45 -9.21
CA ARG A 2 -11.92 24.94 -8.27
C ARG A 2 -11.29 25.20 -6.90
N VAL A 3 -11.83 26.17 -6.15
CA VAL A 3 -11.42 26.42 -4.77
C VAL A 3 -11.74 25.18 -3.93
N VAL A 4 -10.92 24.87 -2.94
CA VAL A 4 -11.15 23.78 -1.99
C VAL A 4 -12.30 24.16 -1.07
N ASP A 5 -13.28 23.28 -0.92
CA ASP A 5 -14.46 23.48 -0.09
C ASP A 5 -14.36 22.72 1.23
N CYS A 6 -13.71 21.55 1.22
CA CYS A 6 -13.65 20.62 2.35
C CYS A 6 -12.25 20.04 2.52
N VAL A 7 -11.98 19.57 3.73
CA VAL A 7 -10.77 18.78 4.07
C VAL A 7 -11.17 17.52 4.82
N GLY A 8 -10.41 16.44 4.60
CA GLY A 8 -10.49 15.19 5.34
C GLY A 8 -9.16 14.82 5.98
N ALA A 9 -9.21 14.26 7.19
CA ALA A 9 -8.07 13.85 7.98
C ALA A 9 -8.04 12.33 8.15
N LEU A 10 -7.11 11.68 7.48
CA LEU A 10 -6.74 10.29 7.71
C LEU A 10 -5.74 10.24 8.88
N ILE A 11 -6.26 10.27 10.11
CA ILE A 11 -5.45 10.22 11.33
C ILE A 11 -4.93 8.80 11.49
N ARG A 12 -3.60 8.60 11.49
CA ARG A 12 -2.99 7.28 11.52
C ARG A 12 -2.21 7.05 12.80
N ASP A 13 -2.43 5.89 13.44
CA ASP A 13 -1.69 5.44 14.62
C ASP A 13 -0.37 4.72 14.25
N GLU A 14 0.38 4.33 15.27
CA GLU A 14 1.65 3.61 15.12
C GLU A 14 1.49 2.19 14.52
N GLN A 15 0.28 1.61 14.62
CA GLN A 15 -0.08 0.34 13.99
C GLN A 15 -0.58 0.52 12.54
N HIS A 16 -0.46 1.71 11.99
CA HIS A 16 -0.92 2.09 10.65
C HIS A 16 -2.43 2.01 10.43
N ARG A 17 -3.25 1.99 11.50
CA ARG A 17 -4.70 2.04 11.40
C ARG A 17 -5.16 3.48 11.26
N VAL A 18 -6.29 3.69 10.61
CA VAL A 18 -6.91 5.01 10.43
C VAL A 18 -8.08 5.17 11.38
N TYR A 19 -8.13 6.30 12.06
CA TYR A 19 -9.24 6.68 12.93
C TYR A 19 -10.46 7.07 12.11
N VAL A 20 -11.62 6.54 12.50
CA VAL A 20 -12.91 6.87 11.92
C VAL A 20 -13.95 7.07 13.02
N GLN A 21 -14.98 7.86 12.72
CA GLN A 21 -16.07 8.16 13.63
C GLN A 21 -17.42 7.96 12.97
N ARG A 22 -18.43 7.51 13.74
CA ARG A 22 -19.76 7.28 13.22
C ARG A 22 -20.62 8.53 13.44
N ARG A 23 -21.24 9.00 12.37
CA ARG A 23 -22.19 10.11 12.41
C ARG A 23 -23.47 9.67 13.12
N THR A 24 -24.05 10.53 13.97
CA THR A 24 -25.30 10.20 14.65
C THR A 24 -26.46 10.03 13.66
N ALA A 25 -27.49 9.27 14.06
CA ALA A 25 -28.67 9.03 13.23
C ALA A 25 -29.49 10.31 12.94
N GLU A 26 -29.32 11.34 13.78
CA GLU A 26 -30.01 12.63 13.68
C GLU A 26 -29.32 13.61 12.69
N ARG A 27 -28.15 13.27 12.20
CA ARG A 27 -27.45 14.12 11.21
C ARG A 27 -28.23 14.22 9.92
N ARG A 28 -28.39 15.45 9.42
CA ARG A 28 -29.03 15.69 8.11
C ARG A 28 -28.26 15.06 6.95
N LEU A 29 -26.94 15.16 6.98
CA LEU A 29 -26.05 14.64 5.94
C LEU A 29 -25.49 13.29 6.37
N PHE A 30 -25.70 12.25 5.56
CA PHE A 30 -25.11 10.92 5.76
C PHE A 30 -25.29 10.37 7.19
N PRO A 31 -26.53 10.19 7.69
CA PRO A 31 -26.77 9.71 9.05
C PRO A 31 -26.28 8.26 9.22
N GLY A 32 -25.67 7.97 10.37
CA GLY A 32 -25.26 6.63 10.78
C GLY A 32 -24.12 5.99 9.96
N ILE A 33 -23.50 6.71 9.04
CA ILE A 33 -22.31 6.21 8.34
C ILE A 33 -21.05 6.42 9.18
N TRP A 34 -20.04 5.62 8.89
CA TRP A 34 -18.66 5.85 9.34
C TRP A 34 -17.96 6.81 8.39
N ASP A 35 -17.16 7.73 8.94
CA ASP A 35 -16.48 8.77 8.18
C ASP A 35 -15.13 9.09 8.82
N ILE A 36 -14.22 9.73 8.06
CA ILE A 36 -13.00 10.32 8.60
C ILE A 36 -13.33 11.65 9.27
N VAL A 37 -12.41 12.19 10.06
CA VAL A 37 -12.48 13.54 10.61
C VAL A 37 -12.39 14.55 9.48
N GLY A 38 -13.20 15.62 9.49
CA GLY A 38 -13.11 16.66 8.48
C GLY A 38 -14.32 17.57 8.40
N GLY A 39 -14.19 18.59 7.57
CA GLY A 39 -15.24 19.58 7.41
C GLY A 39 -14.98 20.62 6.35
N HIS A 40 -15.82 21.67 6.35
CA HIS A 40 -15.75 22.76 5.39
C HIS A 40 -14.73 23.81 5.84
N LEU A 41 -14.08 24.44 4.87
CA LEU A 41 -13.26 25.61 5.11
C LEU A 41 -14.13 26.80 5.57
N GLU A 42 -13.67 27.54 6.57
CA GLU A 42 -14.23 28.83 6.93
C GLU A 42 -13.68 29.94 6.02
N PRO A 43 -14.39 31.08 5.91
CA PRO A 43 -13.93 32.19 5.07
C PRO A 43 -12.53 32.68 5.44
N GLY A 44 -11.58 32.55 4.52
CA GLY A 44 -10.19 32.98 4.70
C GLY A 44 -9.24 31.92 5.24
N GLU A 45 -9.73 30.72 5.56
CA GLU A 45 -8.86 29.60 5.95
C GLU A 45 -8.12 29.01 4.76
N THR A 46 -6.90 28.53 5.00
CA THR A 46 -6.25 27.56 4.12
C THR A 46 -6.74 26.13 4.43
N PRO A 47 -6.59 25.17 3.50
CA PRO A 47 -6.95 23.79 3.77
C PRO A 47 -6.27 23.20 5.03
N GLU A 48 -4.99 23.55 5.26
CA GLU A 48 -4.24 23.07 6.43
C GLU A 48 -4.77 23.69 7.73
N GLN A 49 -5.22 24.95 7.70
CA GLN A 49 -5.83 25.59 8.87
C GLN A 49 -7.17 24.96 9.23
N ALA A 50 -8.02 24.71 8.21
CA ALA A 50 -9.29 24.01 8.40
C ALA A 50 -9.06 22.59 8.95
N LEU A 51 -8.08 21.85 8.40
CA LEU A 51 -7.70 20.52 8.87
C LEU A 51 -7.34 20.51 10.36
N VAL A 52 -6.48 21.44 10.79
CA VAL A 52 -6.04 21.54 12.20
C VAL A 52 -7.24 21.86 13.11
N ARG A 53 -8.10 22.79 12.72
CA ARG A 53 -9.30 23.17 13.49
C ARG A 53 -10.27 21.98 13.60
N GLU A 54 -10.64 21.33 12.51
CA GLU A 54 -11.60 20.21 12.51
C GLU A 54 -11.09 19.03 13.34
N VAL A 55 -9.80 18.70 13.27
CA VAL A 55 -9.21 17.64 14.09
C VAL A 55 -9.32 17.97 15.58
N GLU A 56 -9.02 19.20 16.00
CA GLU A 56 -9.12 19.60 17.41
C GLU A 56 -10.59 19.64 17.88
N GLU A 57 -11.51 20.13 17.06
CA GLU A 57 -12.95 20.22 17.38
C GLU A 57 -13.58 18.83 17.53
N GLU A 58 -13.34 17.93 16.58
CA GLU A 58 -14.01 16.63 16.51
C GLU A 58 -13.36 15.55 17.38
N THR A 59 -12.05 15.67 17.71
CA THR A 59 -11.33 14.64 18.47
C THR A 59 -10.71 15.13 19.78
N GLY A 60 -10.45 16.43 19.89
CA GLY A 60 -9.65 17.02 20.97
C GLY A 60 -8.15 16.79 20.85
N TRP A 61 -7.69 16.14 19.79
CA TRP A 61 -6.27 15.95 19.52
C TRP A 61 -5.67 17.14 18.77
N LYS A 62 -4.35 17.23 18.77
CA LYS A 62 -3.61 18.26 18.03
C LYS A 62 -2.85 17.63 16.89
N VAL A 63 -2.96 18.20 15.71
CA VAL A 63 -2.16 17.78 14.56
C VAL A 63 -0.68 17.98 14.89
N ARG A 64 0.11 16.90 14.83
CA ARG A 64 1.56 16.91 14.96
C ARG A 64 2.23 17.11 13.62
N ASP A 65 1.91 16.26 12.64
CA ASP A 65 2.46 16.33 11.30
C ASP A 65 1.38 16.13 10.24
N ILE A 66 1.42 16.94 9.19
CA ILE A 66 0.74 16.66 7.92
C ILE A 66 1.75 15.89 7.06
N VAL A 67 1.55 14.57 6.97
CA VAL A 67 2.54 13.67 6.36
C VAL A 67 2.48 13.74 4.85
N TRP A 68 1.25 13.76 4.29
CA TRP A 68 1.06 13.70 2.85
C TRP A 68 -0.38 14.06 2.46
N SER A 69 -0.55 14.72 1.29
CA SER A 69 -1.86 14.91 0.66
C SER A 69 -2.22 13.65 -0.13
N VAL A 70 -3.19 12.89 0.36
CA VAL A 70 -3.56 11.56 -0.16
C VAL A 70 -4.44 11.68 -1.39
N ALA A 71 -5.42 12.58 -1.36
CA ALA A 71 -6.40 12.75 -2.42
C ALA A 71 -6.80 14.21 -2.62
N ASP A 72 -7.13 14.53 -3.87
CA ASP A 72 -7.69 15.79 -4.33
C ASP A 72 -8.81 15.43 -5.31
N TRP A 73 -10.05 15.62 -4.91
CA TRP A 73 -11.20 15.11 -5.64
C TRP A 73 -12.40 16.03 -5.60
N GLU A 74 -13.32 15.83 -6.53
CA GLU A 74 -14.60 16.52 -6.56
C GLU A 74 -15.74 15.52 -6.32
N TRP A 75 -16.73 15.93 -5.54
CA TRP A 75 -17.94 15.17 -5.29
C TRP A 75 -19.17 16.07 -5.32
N GLU A 76 -20.32 15.49 -5.64
CA GLU A 76 -21.57 16.21 -5.78
C GLU A 76 -22.57 15.80 -4.68
N TYR A 77 -23.19 16.80 -4.09
CA TYR A 77 -24.31 16.60 -3.16
C TYR A 77 -25.33 17.71 -3.33
N GLU A 78 -26.63 17.37 -3.46
CA GLU A 78 -27.75 18.30 -3.68
C GLU A 78 -27.48 19.32 -4.83
N GLY A 79 -26.89 18.85 -5.94
CA GLY A 79 -26.58 19.68 -7.11
C GLY A 79 -25.41 20.65 -6.93
N ARG A 80 -24.64 20.52 -5.86
CA ARG A 80 -23.42 21.28 -5.62
C ARG A 80 -22.18 20.38 -5.69
N VAL A 81 -21.29 20.70 -6.59
CA VAL A 81 -19.97 20.07 -6.66
C VAL A 81 -19.06 20.73 -5.65
N ARG A 82 -18.41 19.92 -4.82
CA ARG A 82 -17.41 20.32 -3.82
C ARG A 82 -16.07 19.71 -4.17
N ARG A 83 -14.99 20.43 -3.87
CA ARG A 83 -13.63 19.92 -3.96
C ARG A 83 -13.09 19.68 -2.56
N GLU A 84 -12.57 18.49 -2.32
CA GLU A 84 -12.05 18.03 -1.05
C GLU A 84 -10.59 17.61 -1.16
N LEU A 85 -9.79 17.99 -0.17
CA LEU A 85 -8.41 17.55 -0.01
C LEU A 85 -8.31 16.66 1.23
N ASP A 86 -7.83 15.44 1.05
CA ASP A 86 -7.61 14.51 2.14
C ASP A 86 -6.13 14.37 2.46
N TYR A 87 -5.82 14.45 3.75
CA TYR A 87 -4.45 14.42 4.25
C TYR A 87 -4.22 13.23 5.20
N LEU A 88 -3.11 12.53 5.01
CA LEU A 88 -2.58 11.64 6.02
C LEU A 88 -1.86 12.45 7.08
N ILE A 89 -2.25 12.28 8.33
CA ILE A 89 -1.71 13.05 9.46
C ILE A 89 -1.36 12.17 10.64
N THR A 90 -0.51 12.70 11.51
CA THR A 90 -0.29 12.20 12.87
C THR A 90 -0.72 13.25 13.87
N VAL A 91 -1.11 12.81 15.07
CA VAL A 91 -1.62 13.70 16.12
C VAL A 91 -0.96 13.42 17.46
N ASP A 92 -0.98 14.43 18.33
CA ASP A 92 -0.64 14.33 19.74
C ASP A 92 -1.92 14.28 20.58
N GLY A 93 -1.92 13.40 21.58
CA GLY A 93 -3.05 13.23 22.50
C GLY A 93 -3.19 11.79 22.97
N ASP A 94 -4.17 11.52 23.80
CA ASP A 94 -4.53 10.15 24.22
C ASP A 94 -5.42 9.51 23.15
N LEU A 95 -4.81 8.70 22.27
CA LEU A 95 -5.50 8.05 21.16
C LEU A 95 -6.57 7.03 21.61
N SER A 96 -6.55 6.61 22.88
CA SER A 96 -7.57 5.73 23.46
C SER A 96 -8.85 6.49 23.89
N ARG A 97 -8.80 7.82 23.92
CA ARG A 97 -9.87 8.68 24.44
C ARG A 97 -10.16 9.86 23.52
N PRO A 98 -10.67 9.64 22.32
CA PRO A 98 -11.13 10.73 21.46
C PRO A 98 -12.31 11.46 22.13
N ARG A 99 -12.33 12.78 22.02
CA ARG A 99 -13.45 13.58 22.44
C ARG A 99 -14.41 13.77 21.26
N LEU A 100 -15.36 12.84 21.12
CA LEU A 100 -16.37 12.95 20.07
C LEU A 100 -17.19 14.24 20.23
N GLU A 101 -17.40 14.95 19.12
CA GLU A 101 -18.25 16.13 19.13
C GLU A 101 -19.71 15.76 19.39
N ALA A 102 -20.24 16.27 20.50
CA ALA A 102 -21.59 15.92 20.98
C ALA A 102 -22.66 16.28 19.93
N GLY A 103 -23.54 15.33 19.63
CA GLY A 103 -24.63 15.48 18.64
C GLY A 103 -24.17 15.32 17.18
N LYS A 104 -22.88 15.23 16.92
CA LYS A 104 -22.37 14.94 15.58
C LYS A 104 -21.95 13.46 15.44
N HIS A 105 -21.25 12.92 16.42
CA HIS A 105 -20.68 11.57 16.39
C HIS A 105 -21.04 10.80 17.66
N ASP A 106 -21.32 9.48 17.54
CA ASP A 106 -21.74 8.62 18.64
C ASP A 106 -20.84 7.39 18.86
N ALA A 107 -19.92 7.13 17.96
CA ALA A 107 -18.93 6.06 18.08
C ALA A 107 -17.65 6.40 17.31
N SER A 108 -16.55 5.73 17.67
CA SER A 108 -15.28 5.78 16.95
C SER A 108 -14.62 4.41 16.88
N ALA A 109 -13.74 4.24 15.88
CA ALA A 109 -12.98 3.02 15.68
C ALA A 109 -11.63 3.33 15.03
N TRP A 110 -10.67 2.41 15.21
CA TRP A 110 -9.43 2.34 14.44
C TRP A 110 -9.58 1.24 13.41
N VAL A 111 -9.44 1.59 12.12
CA VAL A 111 -9.64 0.71 10.98
C VAL A 111 -8.28 0.29 10.42
N GLY A 112 -7.99 -1.01 10.45
CA GLY A 112 -6.87 -1.65 9.80
C GLY A 112 -7.23 -2.25 8.44
N PRO A 113 -6.30 -2.99 7.81
CA PRO A 113 -6.55 -3.61 6.50
C PRO A 113 -7.73 -4.62 6.49
N ASP A 114 -8.00 -5.26 7.64
CA ASP A 114 -9.06 -6.29 7.78
C ASP A 114 -10.41 -5.71 8.21
N ASP A 115 -10.46 -4.42 8.58
CA ASP A 115 -11.66 -3.77 9.14
C ASP A 115 -12.39 -2.89 8.12
N LEU A 116 -11.97 -2.87 6.86
CA LEU A 116 -12.45 -1.93 5.84
C LEU A 116 -13.96 -2.02 5.57
N GLU A 117 -14.57 -3.18 5.82
CA GLU A 117 -16.01 -3.39 5.66
C GLU A 117 -16.84 -2.57 6.66
N LEU A 118 -16.27 -2.13 7.78
CA LEU A 118 -16.91 -1.20 8.71
C LEU A 118 -17.35 0.09 7.99
N LEU A 119 -16.56 0.54 7.03
CA LEU A 119 -16.81 1.77 6.26
C LEU A 119 -17.97 1.64 5.28
N MET A 120 -18.43 0.43 5.00
CA MET A 120 -19.58 0.17 4.12
C MET A 120 -20.93 0.17 4.86
N VAL A 121 -20.91 0.22 6.20
CA VAL A 121 -22.14 0.26 7.01
C VAL A 121 -22.98 1.49 6.64
N ASN A 122 -24.25 1.27 6.27
CA ASN A 122 -25.19 2.28 5.80
C ASN A 122 -24.79 3.02 4.50
N ARG A 123 -23.85 2.46 3.72
CA ARG A 123 -23.53 2.92 2.36
C ARG A 123 -24.11 1.99 1.31
N THR A 124 -24.26 2.49 0.10
CA THR A 124 -24.62 1.66 -1.06
C THR A 124 -23.38 0.94 -1.58
N ASP A 125 -23.56 -0.23 -2.21
CA ASP A 125 -22.45 -1.03 -2.78
C ASP A 125 -21.58 -0.26 -3.78
N GLY A 126 -22.08 0.81 -4.38
CA GLY A 126 -21.33 1.66 -5.31
C GLY A 126 -20.57 2.82 -4.64
N ASP A 127 -20.80 3.09 -3.35
CA ASP A 127 -20.12 4.17 -2.61
C ASP A 127 -18.86 3.66 -1.92
N LEU A 128 -17.86 3.29 -2.72
CA LEU A 128 -16.59 2.71 -2.26
C LEU A 128 -15.53 3.75 -1.89
N ARG A 129 -15.78 5.02 -2.17
CA ARG A 129 -14.76 6.07 -2.12
C ARG A 129 -14.02 6.15 -0.80
N LEU A 130 -14.74 6.24 0.33
CA LEU A 130 -14.11 6.35 1.64
C LEU A 130 -13.36 5.08 2.00
N ARG A 131 -13.96 3.90 1.70
CA ARG A 131 -13.31 2.61 1.91
C ARG A 131 -11.98 2.53 1.18
N ASP A 132 -11.96 2.93 -0.10
CA ASP A 132 -10.76 2.87 -0.93
C ASP A 132 -9.72 3.91 -0.51
N LEU A 133 -10.14 5.10 -0.06
CA LEU A 133 -9.27 6.13 0.50
C LEU A 133 -8.58 5.63 1.78
N VAL A 134 -9.35 5.08 2.72
CA VAL A 134 -8.82 4.49 3.96
C VAL A 134 -7.94 3.28 3.65
N ALA A 135 -8.37 2.40 2.72
CA ALA A 135 -7.58 1.26 2.28
C ALA A 135 -6.21 1.69 1.72
N HIS A 136 -6.18 2.77 0.95
CA HIS A 136 -4.94 3.35 0.44
C HIS A 136 -4.04 3.84 1.59
N ALA A 137 -4.60 4.55 2.54
CA ALA A 137 -3.85 5.09 3.69
C ALA A 137 -3.28 3.99 4.61
N VAL A 138 -4.07 2.95 4.95
CA VAL A 138 -3.62 1.86 5.82
C VAL A 138 -2.57 0.96 5.16
N ARG A 139 -2.52 0.93 3.83
CA ARG A 139 -1.57 0.12 3.04
C ARG A 139 -0.31 0.89 2.64
N THR A 140 -0.35 2.23 2.65
CA THR A 140 0.82 3.08 2.35
C THR A 140 1.86 2.94 3.46
N ARG A 141 3.13 2.85 3.08
CA ARG A 141 4.27 2.83 4.00
C ARG A 141 5.23 3.98 3.71
N PHE A 142 5.87 4.45 4.76
CA PHE A 142 6.95 5.42 4.68
C PHE A 142 8.22 4.80 5.28
N THR A 143 9.33 5.04 4.62
CA THR A 143 10.67 4.74 5.14
C THR A 143 11.41 6.05 5.31
N ASP A 144 12.69 6.02 5.63
CA ASP A 144 13.50 7.25 5.78
C ASP A 144 13.48 8.12 4.51
N ARG A 145 13.36 7.50 3.32
CA ARG A 145 13.44 8.19 2.03
C ARG A 145 12.27 7.92 1.09
N LEU A 146 11.55 6.83 1.29
CA LEU A 146 10.54 6.38 0.34
C LEU A 146 9.11 6.54 0.89
N ARG A 147 8.23 6.91 -0.01
CA ARG A 147 6.79 6.66 0.10
C ARG A 147 6.43 5.47 -0.78
N LEU A 148 5.83 4.45 -0.19
CA LEU A 148 5.40 3.20 -0.81
C LEU A 148 3.88 3.19 -0.91
N GLU A 149 3.35 3.49 -2.10
CA GLU A 149 1.92 3.57 -2.35
C GLU A 149 1.37 2.25 -2.90
N PRO A 150 0.26 1.71 -2.38
CA PRO A 150 -0.35 0.52 -2.92
C PRO A 150 -0.78 0.75 -4.38
N ILE A 151 -0.52 -0.24 -5.24
CA ILE A 151 -0.96 -0.20 -6.65
C ILE A 151 -2.44 -0.56 -6.68
N THR A 152 -3.28 0.45 -6.56
CA THR A 152 -4.74 0.31 -6.49
C THR A 152 -5.44 1.63 -6.77
N GLY A 153 -6.76 1.59 -6.97
CA GLY A 153 -7.62 2.76 -7.08
C GLY A 153 -9.09 2.37 -7.11
N PRO A 154 -10.01 3.31 -6.92
CA PRO A 154 -11.44 3.04 -6.72
C PRO A 154 -12.16 2.44 -7.94
N ASN A 155 -11.66 2.69 -9.14
CA ASN A 155 -12.23 2.17 -10.40
C ASN A 155 -11.17 1.47 -11.26
N GLY A 156 -10.24 0.77 -10.62
CA GLY A 156 -9.07 0.22 -11.25
C GLY A 156 -7.80 0.98 -10.83
N VAL A 157 -6.64 0.47 -11.22
CA VAL A 157 -5.36 1.13 -10.93
C VAL A 157 -5.32 2.53 -11.52
N LEU A 158 -4.83 3.50 -10.75
CA LEU A 158 -4.75 4.89 -11.19
C LEU A 158 -3.89 5.01 -12.46
N PRO A 159 -4.33 5.78 -13.49
CA PRO A 159 -3.58 5.94 -14.74
C PRO A 159 -2.13 6.39 -14.54
N GLY A 160 -1.86 7.24 -13.54
CA GLY A 160 -0.51 7.67 -13.17
C GLY A 160 0.36 6.49 -12.71
N GLN A 161 -0.19 5.59 -11.88
CA GLN A 161 0.52 4.39 -11.42
C GLN A 161 0.80 3.41 -12.58
N VAL A 162 -0.12 3.29 -13.54
CA VAL A 162 0.12 2.49 -14.75
C VAL A 162 1.27 3.07 -15.57
N ALA A 163 1.31 4.39 -15.77
CA ALA A 163 2.39 5.07 -16.48
C ALA A 163 3.75 4.90 -15.78
N ASP A 164 3.76 4.97 -14.45
CA ASP A 164 4.96 4.72 -13.64
C ASP A 164 5.43 3.26 -13.77
N LEU A 165 4.52 2.29 -13.74
CA LEU A 165 4.85 0.89 -13.98
C LEU A 165 5.38 0.64 -15.39
N VAL A 166 4.83 1.31 -16.41
CA VAL A 166 5.40 1.27 -17.77
C VAL A 166 6.86 1.72 -17.73
N SER A 167 7.16 2.81 -17.02
CA SER A 167 8.54 3.31 -16.87
C SER A 167 9.44 2.32 -16.12
N VAL A 168 8.94 1.63 -15.08
CA VAL A 168 9.70 0.60 -14.36
C VAL A 168 10.02 -0.59 -15.26
N TYR A 169 9.04 -1.11 -16.01
CA TYR A 169 9.25 -2.31 -16.85
C TYR A 169 9.95 -2.01 -18.17
N ALA A 170 9.94 -0.75 -18.64
CA ALA A 170 10.74 -0.31 -19.77
C ALA A 170 12.22 -0.09 -19.42
N ASP A 171 12.59 -0.06 -18.14
CA ASP A 171 14.01 0.02 -17.74
C ASP A 171 14.75 -1.24 -18.25
N PRO A 172 15.85 -1.09 -19.00
CA PRO A 172 16.51 -2.25 -19.64
C PRO A 172 17.00 -3.33 -18.66
N TRP A 173 17.41 -2.94 -17.46
CA TRP A 173 17.82 -3.88 -16.42
C TRP A 173 16.64 -4.65 -15.85
N VAL A 174 15.53 -3.95 -15.57
CA VAL A 174 14.30 -4.57 -15.08
C VAL A 174 13.74 -5.50 -16.14
N ALA A 175 13.67 -5.04 -17.41
CA ALA A 175 13.18 -5.83 -18.53
C ALA A 175 13.92 -7.16 -18.70
N THR A 176 15.22 -7.19 -18.40
CA THR A 176 16.04 -8.41 -18.44
C THR A 176 15.52 -9.51 -17.51
N TRP A 177 15.02 -9.13 -16.31
CA TRP A 177 14.58 -10.08 -15.28
C TRP A 177 13.10 -10.46 -15.36
N TYR A 178 12.30 -9.73 -16.14
CA TYR A 178 10.85 -9.92 -16.23
C TYR A 178 10.37 -10.29 -17.64
N ASP A 179 11.29 -10.53 -18.58
CA ASP A 179 10.96 -10.63 -20.02
C ASP A 179 10.08 -9.45 -20.52
N ALA A 180 10.26 -8.30 -19.88
CA ALA A 180 9.40 -7.14 -20.12
C ALA A 180 9.81 -6.34 -21.36
N ALA A 181 10.87 -6.72 -22.07
CA ALA A 181 11.35 -6.01 -23.27
C ALA A 181 10.31 -5.95 -24.41
N ALA A 182 9.36 -6.89 -24.41
CA ALA A 182 8.27 -6.94 -25.38
C ALA A 182 6.92 -6.50 -24.80
N TRP A 183 6.87 -6.06 -23.53
CA TRP A 183 5.61 -5.69 -22.91
C TRP A 183 5.05 -4.39 -23.49
N THR A 184 3.79 -4.44 -23.87
CA THR A 184 3.02 -3.27 -24.26
C THR A 184 2.45 -2.55 -23.01
N PRO A 185 1.99 -1.30 -23.12
CA PRO A 185 1.25 -0.64 -22.05
C PRO A 185 0.05 -1.45 -21.55
N ASP A 186 -0.62 -2.21 -22.43
CA ASP A 186 -1.75 -3.08 -22.06
C ASP A 186 -1.29 -4.29 -21.23
N ASP A 187 -0.10 -4.84 -21.49
CA ASP A 187 0.49 -5.90 -20.67
C ASP A 187 0.78 -5.39 -19.25
N VAL A 188 1.35 -4.20 -19.16
CA VAL A 188 1.61 -3.52 -17.88
C VAL A 188 0.31 -3.20 -17.14
N ALA A 189 -0.73 -2.75 -17.85
CA ALA A 189 -2.04 -2.49 -17.24
C ALA A 189 -2.67 -3.78 -16.69
N ARG A 190 -2.55 -4.93 -17.39
CA ARG A 190 -2.99 -6.24 -16.88
C ARG A 190 -2.21 -6.66 -15.63
N GLN A 191 -0.89 -6.45 -15.63
CA GLN A 191 -0.06 -6.71 -14.45
C GLN A 191 -0.48 -5.84 -13.25
N ALA A 192 -0.74 -4.56 -13.50
CA ALA A 192 -1.21 -3.61 -12.48
C ALA A 192 -2.58 -4.03 -11.91
N ALA A 193 -3.51 -4.47 -12.75
CA ALA A 193 -4.79 -5.03 -12.32
C ALA A 193 -4.62 -6.27 -11.44
N GLY A 194 -3.62 -7.11 -11.73
CA GLY A 194 -3.24 -8.24 -10.87
C GLY A 194 -2.75 -7.80 -9.49
N TYR A 195 -2.01 -6.70 -9.40
CA TYR A 195 -1.60 -6.13 -8.11
C TYR A 195 -2.78 -5.57 -7.33
N GLN A 196 -3.70 -4.87 -7.98
CA GLN A 196 -4.94 -4.43 -7.35
C GLN A 196 -5.75 -5.62 -6.81
N ALA A 197 -5.97 -6.65 -7.63
CA ALA A 197 -6.69 -7.85 -7.21
C ALA A 197 -6.02 -8.54 -6.00
N GLY A 198 -4.68 -8.50 -5.91
CA GLY A 198 -3.96 -8.97 -4.73
C GLY A 198 -4.28 -8.17 -3.48
N TRP A 199 -4.33 -6.83 -3.57
CA TRP A 199 -4.73 -5.98 -2.46
C TRP A 199 -6.18 -6.22 -1.99
N GLU A 200 -7.09 -6.46 -2.93
CA GLU A 200 -8.50 -6.68 -2.63
C GLU A 200 -8.76 -8.07 -2.03
N ARG A 201 -8.13 -9.11 -2.57
CA ARG A 201 -8.36 -10.50 -2.17
C ARG A 201 -7.57 -10.91 -0.94
N ASP A 202 -6.29 -10.50 -0.87
CA ASP A 202 -5.30 -11.02 0.09
C ASP A 202 -4.83 -9.97 1.11
N SER A 203 -5.29 -8.72 1.00
CA SER A 203 -4.80 -7.55 1.76
C SER A 203 -3.28 -7.33 1.61
N VAL A 204 -2.66 -7.92 0.58
CA VAL A 204 -1.22 -7.85 0.32
C VAL A 204 -0.93 -7.85 -1.18
N SER A 205 -0.08 -6.89 -1.61
CA SER A 205 0.43 -6.83 -2.98
C SER A 205 1.62 -5.87 -3.09
N LYS A 206 1.94 -5.42 -4.30
CA LYS A 206 3.08 -4.52 -4.58
C LYS A 206 2.71 -3.06 -4.35
N TRP A 207 3.70 -2.28 -3.97
CA TRP A 207 3.70 -0.81 -3.93
C TRP A 207 4.46 -0.23 -5.12
N ILE A 208 4.11 0.98 -5.52
CA ILE A 208 5.00 1.88 -6.23
C ILE A 208 5.80 2.66 -5.19
N ALA A 209 7.09 2.84 -5.42
CA ALA A 209 8.00 3.53 -4.55
C ALA A 209 8.40 4.89 -5.14
N TYR A 210 8.25 5.95 -4.34
CA TYR A 210 8.66 7.32 -4.68
C TYR A 210 9.66 7.85 -3.67
N GLU A 211 10.70 8.52 -4.15
CA GLU A 211 11.67 9.27 -3.34
C GLU A 211 11.53 10.76 -3.65
N GLY A 212 11.08 11.56 -2.67
CA GLY A 212 10.86 12.98 -2.89
C GLY A 212 9.87 13.31 -4.03
N GLY A 213 8.93 12.40 -4.32
CA GLY A 213 7.99 12.52 -5.43
C GLY A 213 8.47 11.93 -6.77
N ALA A 214 9.76 11.60 -6.89
CA ALA A 214 10.30 10.96 -8.09
C ALA A 214 10.12 9.43 -8.02
N LEU A 215 9.79 8.81 -9.16
CA LEU A 215 9.66 7.35 -9.26
C LEU A 215 10.99 6.67 -8.95
N ALA A 216 10.99 5.78 -7.95
CA ALA A 216 12.13 4.94 -7.59
C ALA A 216 11.98 3.50 -8.12
N GLY A 217 10.74 3.01 -8.24
CA GLY A 217 10.48 1.67 -8.70
C GLY A 217 9.20 1.08 -8.13
N ARG A 218 9.18 -0.24 -7.99
CA ARG A 218 8.08 -0.96 -7.34
C ARG A 218 8.63 -2.08 -6.46
N GLY A 219 7.87 -2.51 -5.47
CA GLY A 219 8.25 -3.66 -4.65
C GLY A 219 7.20 -3.99 -3.62
N GLY A 220 7.51 -4.87 -2.68
CA GLY A 220 6.59 -5.34 -1.66
C GLY A 220 6.27 -6.82 -1.80
N LEU A 221 5.22 -7.24 -1.13
CA LEU A 221 4.83 -8.64 -1.02
C LEU A 221 3.94 -9.09 -2.19
N SER A 222 3.79 -10.37 -2.34
CA SER A 222 2.71 -11.04 -3.06
C SER A 222 2.44 -12.40 -2.40
N ARG A 223 1.22 -12.90 -2.56
CA ARG A 223 0.86 -14.24 -2.10
C ARG A 223 1.03 -15.22 -3.27
N VAL A 224 1.90 -16.20 -3.11
CA VAL A 224 2.08 -17.27 -4.09
C VAL A 224 0.85 -18.19 -4.08
N SER A 225 0.26 -18.45 -5.24
CA SER A 225 -0.89 -19.36 -5.32
C SER A 225 -0.51 -20.76 -4.81
N ALA A 226 -1.37 -21.36 -3.99
CA ALA A 226 -1.18 -22.71 -3.48
C ALA A 226 -1.15 -23.77 -4.60
N GLU A 227 -1.79 -23.46 -5.72
CA GLU A 227 -1.88 -24.34 -6.88
C GLU A 227 -0.67 -24.23 -7.81
N SER A 228 0.22 -23.26 -7.55
CA SER A 228 1.43 -23.07 -8.35
C SER A 228 2.43 -24.19 -8.09
N PRO A 229 3.01 -24.80 -9.14
CA PRO A 229 4.11 -25.75 -9.00
C PRO A 229 5.29 -25.19 -8.18
N VAL A 230 5.53 -23.88 -8.27
CA VAL A 230 6.57 -23.18 -7.52
C VAL A 230 6.27 -23.22 -6.01
N ALA A 231 4.99 -23.13 -5.59
CA ALA A 231 4.62 -23.20 -4.17
C ALA A 231 4.97 -24.57 -3.55
N ALA A 232 4.77 -25.66 -4.26
CA ALA A 232 5.15 -26.98 -3.79
C ALA A 232 6.67 -27.10 -3.62
N ALA A 233 7.44 -26.70 -4.63
CA ALA A 233 8.91 -26.73 -4.58
C ALA A 233 9.47 -25.85 -3.45
N ILE A 234 8.90 -24.67 -3.21
CA ILE A 234 9.30 -23.81 -2.10
C ILE A 234 8.94 -24.48 -0.77
N THR A 235 7.74 -25.03 -0.63
CA THR A 235 7.31 -25.69 0.62
C THR A 235 8.24 -26.87 0.98
N ASP A 236 8.62 -27.67 -0.01
CA ASP A 236 9.57 -28.77 0.20
C ASP A 236 10.95 -28.29 0.67
N LEU A 237 11.37 -27.11 0.18
CA LEU A 237 12.66 -26.54 0.53
C LEU A 237 12.67 -25.84 1.90
N VAL A 238 11.64 -25.03 2.20
CA VAL A 238 11.64 -24.11 3.37
C VAL A 238 10.71 -24.54 4.49
N GLY A 239 9.84 -25.54 4.28
CA GLY A 239 8.94 -26.10 5.27
C GLY A 239 7.55 -25.51 5.33
N ALA A 240 6.71 -26.14 6.18
CA ALA A 240 5.27 -25.88 6.23
C ALA A 240 4.90 -24.50 6.82
N GLU A 241 5.76 -23.87 7.57
CA GLU A 241 5.45 -22.55 8.17
C GLU A 241 5.22 -21.49 7.10
N TRP A 242 6.08 -21.46 6.07
CA TRP A 242 5.87 -20.56 4.94
C TRP A 242 4.58 -20.89 4.18
N ALA A 243 4.25 -22.17 4.04
CA ALA A 243 3.07 -22.62 3.30
C ALA A 243 1.73 -22.10 3.87
N VAL A 244 1.71 -21.63 5.13
CA VAL A 244 0.52 -21.02 5.73
C VAL A 244 0.18 -19.71 5.02
N ASP A 245 1.15 -18.82 4.88
CA ASP A 245 0.94 -17.47 4.37
C ASP A 245 1.37 -17.31 2.90
N ARG A 246 2.32 -18.11 2.45
CA ARG A 246 2.91 -18.12 1.10
C ARG A 246 3.34 -16.74 0.60
N LEU A 247 3.91 -15.93 1.48
CA LEU A 247 4.35 -14.58 1.14
C LEU A 247 5.72 -14.60 0.46
N GLU A 248 5.78 -13.88 -0.66
CA GLU A 248 7.00 -13.63 -1.45
C GLU A 248 7.27 -12.13 -1.51
N LEU A 249 8.49 -11.73 -1.21
CA LEU A 249 8.98 -10.36 -1.23
C LEU A 249 9.82 -10.13 -2.50
N GLY A 250 9.56 -9.03 -3.20
CA GLY A 250 10.34 -8.68 -4.38
C GLY A 250 10.37 -7.18 -4.66
N TRP A 251 11.31 -6.75 -5.51
CA TRP A 251 11.51 -5.35 -5.92
C TRP A 251 12.03 -5.23 -7.34
N ALA A 252 11.80 -4.07 -7.94
CA ALA A 252 12.40 -3.62 -9.19
C ALA A 252 12.59 -2.10 -9.12
N LEU A 253 13.79 -1.61 -9.39
CA LEU A 253 14.15 -0.20 -9.31
C LEU A 253 14.55 0.33 -10.67
N VAL A 254 14.12 1.56 -10.99
CA VAL A 254 14.61 2.30 -12.14
C VAL A 254 16.09 2.65 -11.96
N GLU A 255 16.81 2.95 -13.05
CA GLU A 255 18.26 3.18 -13.05
C GLU A 255 18.71 4.21 -12.02
N SER A 256 18.03 5.35 -11.95
CA SER A 256 18.35 6.45 -11.04
C SER A 256 18.25 6.11 -9.55
N ALA A 257 17.52 5.04 -9.21
CA ALA A 257 17.27 4.58 -7.83
C ALA A 257 18.21 3.44 -7.39
N ARG A 258 18.94 2.82 -8.32
CA ARG A 258 19.84 1.69 -8.02
C ARG A 258 21.12 2.12 -7.30
N GLY A 259 21.75 1.17 -6.59
CA GLY A 259 23.03 1.41 -5.88
C GLY A 259 22.93 2.29 -4.63
N ARG A 260 21.76 2.79 -4.30
CA ARG A 260 21.51 3.76 -3.22
C ARG A 260 20.90 3.13 -1.95
N GLY A 261 20.71 1.81 -1.94
CA GLY A 261 20.12 1.08 -0.80
C GLY A 261 18.61 1.06 -0.76
N LEU A 262 17.89 1.67 -1.72
CA LEU A 262 16.44 1.79 -1.72
C LEU A 262 15.71 0.44 -1.82
N ALA A 263 16.28 -0.54 -2.54
CA ALA A 263 15.74 -1.91 -2.54
C ALA A 263 15.69 -2.51 -1.12
N GLY A 264 16.72 -2.23 -0.30
CA GLY A 264 16.75 -2.66 1.09
C GLY A 264 15.68 -1.96 1.96
N GLU A 265 15.34 -0.70 1.68
CA GLU A 265 14.24 -0.01 2.36
C GLU A 265 12.88 -0.63 2.00
N ILE A 266 12.63 -0.86 0.70
CA ILE A 266 11.42 -1.57 0.24
C ILE A 266 11.34 -2.96 0.90
N GLY A 267 12.46 -3.69 0.93
CA GLY A 267 12.52 -5.01 1.52
C GLY A 267 12.18 -5.02 3.01
N ARG A 268 12.80 -4.14 3.80
CA ARG A 268 12.50 -4.01 5.25
C ARG A 268 11.06 -3.58 5.50
N ALA A 269 10.52 -2.62 4.74
CA ALA A 269 9.12 -2.22 4.84
C ALA A 269 8.17 -3.39 4.51
N GLY A 270 8.51 -4.24 3.53
CA GLY A 270 7.76 -5.45 3.21
C GLY A 270 7.80 -6.49 4.33
N LEU A 271 8.97 -6.71 4.97
CA LEU A 271 9.09 -7.61 6.11
C LEU A 271 8.34 -7.09 7.35
N ASP A 272 8.44 -5.78 7.62
CA ASP A 272 7.69 -5.14 8.70
C ASP A 272 6.17 -5.31 8.50
N PHE A 273 5.69 -5.06 7.27
CA PHE A 273 4.28 -5.27 6.94
C PHE A 273 3.86 -6.74 7.11
N ALA A 274 4.68 -7.68 6.65
CA ALA A 274 4.39 -9.10 6.78
C ALA A 274 4.28 -9.54 8.24
N PHE A 275 5.25 -9.15 9.08
CA PHE A 275 5.31 -9.66 10.45
C PHE A 275 4.47 -8.86 11.43
N ASN A 276 4.48 -7.53 11.36
CA ASN A 276 3.83 -6.66 12.35
C ASN A 276 2.38 -6.30 11.98
N THR A 277 2.03 -6.33 10.67
CA THR A 277 0.64 -6.03 10.24
C THR A 277 -0.14 -7.30 9.91
N LEU A 278 0.45 -8.25 9.17
CA LEU A 278 -0.24 -9.46 8.73
C LEU A 278 -0.03 -10.66 9.68
N GLY A 279 0.90 -10.58 10.64
CA GLY A 279 1.21 -11.68 11.55
C GLY A 279 1.79 -12.91 10.85
N ALA A 280 2.46 -12.73 9.72
CA ALA A 280 3.00 -13.82 8.93
C ALA A 280 4.06 -14.62 9.69
N ARG A 281 4.15 -15.92 9.42
CA ARG A 281 5.12 -16.83 10.06
C ARG A 281 6.46 -16.82 9.36
N ALA A 282 6.46 -16.70 8.04
CA ALA A 282 7.66 -16.65 7.22
C ALA A 282 7.43 -15.92 5.93
N VAL A 283 8.49 -15.31 5.40
CA VAL A 283 8.52 -14.62 4.10
C VAL A 283 9.70 -15.15 3.32
N ILE A 284 9.50 -15.47 2.05
CA ILE A 284 10.59 -15.78 1.13
C ILE A 284 10.86 -14.60 0.19
N ALA A 285 12.03 -14.61 -0.40
CA ALA A 285 12.34 -13.90 -1.64
C ALA A 285 13.06 -14.85 -2.57
N LEU A 286 12.77 -14.77 -3.86
CA LEU A 286 13.42 -15.59 -4.86
C LEU A 286 13.92 -14.74 -6.02
N THR A 287 15.01 -15.16 -6.62
CA THR A 287 15.57 -14.53 -7.81
C THR A 287 16.36 -15.54 -8.60
N GLU A 288 16.55 -15.33 -9.88
CA GLU A 288 17.45 -16.17 -10.65
C GLU A 288 18.83 -16.23 -9.99
N ARG A 289 19.45 -17.41 -10.01
CA ARG A 289 20.73 -17.70 -9.35
C ARG A 289 21.84 -16.73 -9.71
N VAL A 290 21.85 -16.21 -10.94
CA VAL A 290 22.85 -15.25 -11.41
C VAL A 290 22.61 -13.80 -10.97
N ASN A 291 21.44 -13.47 -10.43
CA ASN A 291 21.12 -12.12 -9.96
C ASN A 291 21.72 -11.87 -8.58
N THR A 292 23.05 -11.76 -8.52
CA THR A 292 23.80 -11.54 -7.27
C THR A 292 23.45 -10.21 -6.60
N ALA A 293 22.99 -9.21 -7.36
CA ALA A 293 22.57 -7.92 -6.81
C ALA A 293 21.34 -8.08 -5.90
N SER A 294 20.29 -8.79 -6.34
CA SER A 294 19.12 -9.07 -5.53
C SER A 294 19.46 -9.94 -4.31
N GLN A 295 20.31 -10.98 -4.49
CA GLN A 295 20.75 -11.83 -3.38
C GLN A 295 21.47 -11.02 -2.31
N ALA A 296 22.34 -10.08 -2.70
CA ALA A 296 23.02 -9.20 -1.75
C ALA A 296 22.04 -8.29 -0.96
N VAL A 297 20.91 -7.88 -1.57
CA VAL A 297 19.86 -7.14 -0.86
C VAL A 297 19.16 -8.07 0.14
N MET A 298 18.76 -9.28 -0.27
CA MET A 298 18.12 -10.27 0.60
C MET A 298 18.95 -10.52 1.87
N GLN A 299 20.24 -10.74 1.71
CA GLN A 299 21.18 -10.91 2.85
C GLN A 299 21.24 -9.68 3.77
N ARG A 300 21.32 -8.46 3.19
CA ARG A 300 21.41 -7.21 3.97
C ARG A 300 20.14 -6.89 4.76
N ILE A 301 18.98 -7.40 4.34
CA ILE A 301 17.72 -7.23 5.07
C ILE A 301 17.45 -8.40 6.04
N GLY A 302 18.44 -9.29 6.25
CA GLY A 302 18.37 -10.35 7.25
C GLY A 302 17.77 -11.66 6.78
N MET A 303 17.58 -11.85 5.46
CA MET A 303 17.13 -13.14 4.93
C MET A 303 18.28 -14.14 4.80
N THR A 304 18.00 -15.39 5.07
CA THR A 304 18.96 -16.50 5.00
C THR A 304 18.74 -17.31 3.73
N TYR A 305 19.82 -17.66 3.05
CA TYR A 305 19.76 -18.55 1.89
C TYR A 305 19.28 -19.95 2.29
N ALA A 306 18.21 -20.42 1.66
CA ALA A 306 17.59 -21.70 1.94
C ALA A 306 17.99 -22.81 0.93
N GLY A 307 18.38 -22.42 -0.28
CA GLY A 307 18.69 -23.34 -1.36
C GLY A 307 18.18 -22.85 -2.71
N GLU A 308 18.03 -23.77 -3.64
CA GLU A 308 17.54 -23.48 -5.00
C GLU A 308 16.31 -24.32 -5.33
N ILE A 309 15.45 -23.72 -6.16
CA ILE A 309 14.37 -24.43 -6.87
C ILE A 309 14.54 -24.26 -8.37
N THR A 310 13.88 -25.09 -9.15
CA THR A 310 13.75 -24.86 -10.60
C THR A 310 12.34 -24.38 -10.91
N ALA A 311 12.23 -23.38 -11.78
CA ALA A 311 10.97 -22.83 -12.24
C ALA A 311 11.12 -22.31 -13.67
N GLU A 312 10.01 -21.95 -14.30
CA GLU A 312 10.03 -21.23 -15.55
C GLU A 312 10.68 -19.86 -15.37
N GLY A 313 11.71 -19.57 -16.14
CA GLY A 313 12.47 -18.32 -16.07
C GLY A 313 13.63 -18.30 -17.06
N TRP A 314 14.45 -17.25 -16.96
CA TRP A 314 15.63 -17.11 -17.80
C TRP A 314 16.73 -18.09 -17.38
N ALA A 315 17.31 -18.76 -18.32
CA ALA A 315 18.48 -19.57 -18.04
C ALA A 315 19.74 -18.69 -17.95
N GLU A 316 20.66 -19.05 -17.06
CA GLU A 316 21.94 -18.36 -16.87
C GLU A 316 22.66 -18.07 -18.18
N GLY A 317 22.90 -16.81 -18.47
CA GLY A 317 23.66 -16.35 -19.65
C GLY A 317 22.96 -16.57 -20.99
N MET A 318 21.73 -17.08 -21.01
CA MET A 318 20.92 -17.28 -22.21
C MET A 318 19.70 -16.36 -22.17
N LYS A 319 19.31 -15.82 -23.32
CA LYS A 319 18.08 -15.03 -23.49
C LYS A 319 16.92 -15.92 -23.90
N GLU A 320 16.77 -17.06 -23.24
CA GLU A 320 15.73 -18.04 -23.52
C GLU A 320 15.03 -18.43 -22.24
N ILE A 321 13.69 -18.38 -22.24
CA ILE A 321 12.87 -18.85 -21.12
C ILE A 321 12.95 -20.40 -21.10
N ARG A 322 13.27 -20.94 -19.93
CA ARG A 322 13.31 -22.38 -19.70
C ARG A 322 12.40 -22.78 -18.55
N PRO A 323 11.77 -23.97 -18.64
CA PRO A 323 10.90 -24.46 -17.57
C PRO A 323 11.68 -24.87 -16.30
N ASP A 324 13.00 -25.01 -16.39
CA ASP A 324 13.90 -25.51 -15.36
C ASP A 324 15.01 -24.52 -14.99
N ALA A 325 14.77 -23.22 -15.15
CA ALA A 325 15.70 -22.17 -14.73
C ALA A 325 15.95 -22.22 -13.21
N PRO A 326 17.21 -22.11 -12.74
CA PRO A 326 17.52 -22.17 -11.31
C PRO A 326 17.27 -20.85 -10.62
N PHE A 327 16.50 -20.89 -9.52
CA PHE A 327 16.23 -19.75 -8.65
C PHE A 327 16.81 -19.96 -7.25
N ALA A 328 17.57 -18.99 -6.77
CA ALA A 328 18.00 -18.90 -5.39
C ALA A 328 16.84 -18.45 -4.50
N VAL A 329 16.58 -19.19 -3.44
CA VAL A 329 15.51 -18.91 -2.46
C VAL A 329 16.13 -18.46 -1.15
N TYR A 330 15.63 -17.37 -0.61
CA TYR A 330 15.95 -16.83 0.70
C TYR A 330 14.71 -16.81 1.58
N ILE A 331 14.86 -17.00 2.89
CA ILE A 331 13.77 -17.04 3.85
C ILE A 331 14.11 -16.23 5.10
N THR A 332 13.11 -15.66 5.74
CA THR A 332 13.19 -15.13 7.09
C THR A 332 11.86 -15.30 7.83
N GLY A 333 11.90 -15.38 9.15
CA GLY A 333 10.75 -15.34 10.05
C GLY A 333 10.76 -14.09 10.91
N PRO A 334 9.74 -13.92 11.79
CA PRO A 334 9.71 -12.82 12.74
C PRO A 334 10.98 -12.82 13.59
N GLN A 335 11.58 -11.65 13.78
CA GLN A 335 12.69 -11.53 14.72
C GLN A 335 12.11 -11.48 16.13
N ALA A 336 12.71 -12.26 17.06
CA ALA A 336 12.29 -12.33 18.45
C ALA A 336 12.57 -11.02 19.20
#